data_508f48bd9b1c4765cc64570386fe18d2
#
_entry.id   508f48bd9b1c4765cc64570386fe18d2
#
_cell.length_a   1.000
_cell.length_b   1.000
_cell.length_c   1.000
_cell.angle_alpha   90.00
_cell.angle_beta   90.00
_cell.angle_gamma   90.00
#
_symmetry.space_group_name_H-M   'P 1'
#
loop_
_entity.id
_entity.type
_entity.pdbx_description
1 polymer ?
#
loop_
_entity_poly.entity_id
_entity_poly.type
_entity_poly.pdbx_seq_one_letter_code
_entity_poly.pdbx_strand_id
1 'polypeptide(L)'
;RDLDQMRDIALPSDSSTSKVLLRWLLKHRGLDPKTVETGPDLKSMLELCDGALLIGDRALAAASQYPELVCLDLGGEWTKVTGLPMVFGVFACRRDAPIVSISEIHQDLTGNYEKFNSESDWKHRVIRNSSIQTGIEEERMEYYFDNEVRNTLDGQSTEGLLLFLREVCNMDK
;
A
#
# COMPACT_ATOMS: atom_id res chain seq x y z
N ARG A 1 -13.61 -2.26 -17.86
CA ARG A 1 -13.04 -3.47 -18.52
C ARG A 1 -12.42 -4.37 -17.48
N ASP A 2 -12.46 -5.66 -17.74
CA ASP A 2 -11.73 -6.62 -16.91
C ASP A 2 -10.21 -6.45 -17.10
N LEU A 3 -9.43 -6.82 -16.10
CA LEU A 3 -7.97 -6.61 -16.08
C LEU A 3 -7.26 -7.23 -17.31
N ASP A 4 -7.71 -8.38 -17.76
CA ASP A 4 -7.17 -9.11 -18.93
C ASP A 4 -7.51 -8.45 -20.28
N GLN A 5 -8.45 -7.51 -20.30
CA GLN A 5 -8.87 -6.76 -21.49
C GLN A 5 -8.27 -5.34 -21.54
N MET A 6 -7.53 -4.94 -20.51
CA MET A 6 -6.90 -3.63 -20.47
C MET A 6 -5.68 -3.59 -21.41
N ARG A 7 -5.65 -2.60 -22.31
CA ARG A 7 -4.54 -2.38 -23.26
C ARG A 7 -3.47 -1.51 -22.66
N ASP A 8 -3.89 -0.61 -21.75
CA ASP A 8 -3.00 0.36 -21.12
C ASP A 8 -3.46 0.68 -19.69
N ILE A 9 -2.49 1.02 -18.83
CA ILE A 9 -2.69 1.36 -17.43
C ILE A 9 -1.91 2.63 -17.11
N ALA A 10 -2.62 3.61 -16.56
CA ALA A 10 -2.03 4.83 -16.04
C ALA A 10 -1.34 4.57 -14.70
N LEU A 11 -0.12 5.05 -14.55
CA LEU A 11 0.69 4.92 -13.33
C LEU A 11 0.92 6.28 -12.69
N PRO A 12 0.79 6.42 -11.36
CA PRO A 12 1.07 7.68 -10.69
C PRO A 12 2.59 7.93 -10.63
N SER A 13 3.00 9.20 -10.75
CA SER A 13 4.41 9.59 -10.70
C SER A 13 5.05 9.41 -9.31
N ASP A 14 4.24 9.38 -8.25
CA ASP A 14 4.65 9.42 -6.85
C ASP A 14 4.77 8.04 -6.17
N SER A 15 4.75 6.94 -6.92
CA SER A 15 4.97 5.59 -6.37
C SER A 15 5.98 4.80 -7.20
N SER A 16 7.05 4.32 -6.56
CA SER A 16 7.99 3.37 -7.17
C SER A 16 7.64 1.93 -6.86
N THR A 17 7.38 1.62 -5.60
CA THR A 17 7.08 0.25 -5.11
C THR A 17 5.85 -0.34 -5.80
N SER A 18 4.73 0.38 -5.80
CA SER A 18 3.48 -0.13 -6.37
C SER A 18 3.56 -0.31 -7.89
N LYS A 19 4.31 0.54 -8.60
CA LYS A 19 4.52 0.39 -10.06
C LYS A 19 5.27 -0.90 -10.41
N VAL A 20 6.36 -1.20 -9.70
CA VAL A 20 7.13 -2.43 -9.97
C VAL A 20 6.36 -3.68 -9.54
N LEU A 21 5.64 -3.62 -8.43
CA LEU A 21 4.77 -4.71 -7.97
C LEU A 21 3.65 -5.00 -8.98
N LEU A 22 2.94 -3.96 -9.45
CA LEU A 22 1.90 -4.13 -10.47
C LEU A 22 2.45 -4.82 -11.72
N ARG A 23 3.60 -4.36 -12.26
CA ARG A 23 4.22 -4.97 -13.44
C ARG A 23 4.59 -6.43 -13.21
N TRP A 24 5.12 -6.76 -12.04
CA TRP A 24 5.47 -8.13 -11.68
C TRP A 24 4.22 -9.02 -11.61
N LEU A 25 3.15 -8.56 -10.95
CA LEU A 25 1.88 -9.28 -10.85
C LEU A 25 1.20 -9.49 -12.21
N LEU A 26 1.20 -8.47 -13.06
CA LEU A 26 0.67 -8.58 -14.43
C LEU A 26 1.44 -9.62 -15.24
N LYS A 27 2.78 -9.56 -15.20
CA LYS A 27 3.64 -10.55 -15.86
C LYS A 27 3.39 -11.96 -15.34
N HIS A 28 3.19 -12.11 -14.02
CA HIS A 28 2.87 -13.40 -13.42
C HIS A 28 1.54 -13.97 -13.93
N ARG A 29 0.60 -13.11 -14.30
CA ARG A 29 -0.67 -13.48 -14.95
C ARG A 29 -0.58 -13.61 -16.47
N GLY A 30 0.60 -13.45 -17.08
CA GLY A 30 0.78 -13.47 -18.52
C GLY A 30 0.23 -12.22 -19.24
N LEU A 31 0.04 -11.10 -18.52
CA LEU A 31 -0.48 -9.85 -19.02
C LEU A 31 0.66 -8.84 -19.21
N ASP A 32 0.60 -8.07 -20.30
CA ASP A 32 1.61 -7.02 -20.61
C ASP A 32 0.95 -5.76 -21.19
N PRO A 33 0.05 -5.09 -20.45
CA PRO A 33 -0.53 -3.84 -20.89
C PRO A 33 0.53 -2.73 -20.96
N LYS A 34 0.37 -1.81 -21.87
CA LYS A 34 1.22 -0.60 -21.94
C LYS A 34 1.05 0.21 -20.66
N THR A 35 2.12 0.72 -20.09
CA THR A 35 2.05 1.61 -18.91
C THR A 35 2.39 3.04 -19.27
N VAL A 36 1.59 4.00 -18.78
CA VAL A 36 1.74 5.44 -19.06
C VAL A 36 1.84 6.19 -17.74
N GLU A 37 2.93 6.91 -17.50
CA GLU A 37 3.01 7.78 -16.32
C GLU A 37 2.16 9.04 -16.52
N THR A 38 1.32 9.31 -15.52
CA THR A 38 0.45 10.49 -15.53
C THR A 38 0.31 11.07 -14.11
N GLY A 39 -0.47 12.14 -13.98
CA GLY A 39 -0.83 12.69 -12.67
C GLY A 39 -1.72 11.73 -11.86
N PRO A 40 -1.86 11.95 -10.58
CA PRO A 40 -2.54 11.02 -9.67
C PRO A 40 -4.08 11.17 -9.61
N ASP A 41 -4.69 11.93 -10.50
CA ASP A 41 -6.15 12.12 -10.54
C ASP A 41 -6.83 11.00 -11.33
N LEU A 42 -7.71 10.24 -10.65
CA LEU A 42 -8.36 9.05 -11.21
C LEU A 42 -9.11 9.35 -12.51
N LYS A 43 -9.86 10.46 -12.56
CA LYS A 43 -10.65 10.80 -13.75
C LYS A 43 -9.77 11.04 -14.94
N SER A 44 -8.76 11.89 -14.78
CA SER A 44 -7.78 12.18 -15.83
C SER A 44 -7.01 10.93 -16.29
N MET A 45 -6.69 10.03 -15.34
CA MET A 45 -6.03 8.76 -15.64
C MET A 45 -6.93 7.85 -16.51
N LEU A 46 -8.21 7.75 -16.18
CA LEU A 46 -9.18 6.91 -16.91
C LEU A 46 -9.66 7.53 -18.23
N GLU A 47 -9.49 8.85 -18.41
CA GLU A 47 -9.69 9.50 -19.73
C GLU A 47 -8.58 9.12 -20.73
N LEU A 48 -7.39 8.76 -20.21
CA LEU A 48 -6.21 8.45 -21.03
C LEU A 48 -5.98 6.95 -21.22
N CYS A 49 -6.32 6.13 -20.22
CA CYS A 49 -6.00 4.70 -20.17
C CYS A 49 -7.21 3.86 -19.77
N ASP A 50 -7.18 2.58 -20.13
CA ASP A 50 -8.22 1.60 -19.78
C ASP A 50 -8.25 1.28 -18.27
N GLY A 51 -7.12 1.46 -17.57
CA GLY A 51 -7.00 1.27 -16.12
C GLY A 51 -6.10 2.31 -15.47
N ALA A 52 -6.17 2.40 -14.14
CA ALA A 52 -5.36 3.32 -13.34
C ALA A 52 -4.84 2.66 -12.07
N LEU A 53 -3.58 2.88 -11.74
CA LEU A 53 -3.01 2.52 -10.44
C LEU A 53 -3.16 3.70 -9.49
N LEU A 54 -3.83 3.48 -8.38
CA LEU A 54 -3.91 4.44 -7.27
C LEU A 54 -3.23 3.89 -6.03
N ILE A 55 -2.78 4.79 -5.15
CA ILE A 55 -2.15 4.45 -3.87
C ILE A 55 -2.64 5.38 -2.75
N GLY A 56 -2.46 4.90 -1.50
CA GLY A 56 -2.73 5.68 -0.30
C GLY A 56 -4.18 6.15 -0.21
N ASP A 57 -4.39 7.34 0.35
CA ASP A 57 -5.71 7.92 0.61
C ASP A 57 -6.56 8.03 -0.66
N ARG A 58 -5.92 8.29 -1.81
CA ARG A 58 -6.61 8.34 -3.11
C ARG A 58 -7.19 6.99 -3.51
N ALA A 59 -6.45 5.90 -3.27
CA ALA A 59 -6.94 4.56 -3.53
C ALA A 59 -8.11 4.20 -2.60
N LEU A 60 -8.00 4.53 -1.31
CA LEU A 60 -9.06 4.31 -0.32
C LEU A 60 -10.33 5.10 -0.67
N ALA A 61 -10.19 6.38 -0.99
CA ALA A 61 -11.31 7.23 -1.37
C ALA A 61 -11.99 6.74 -2.67
N ALA A 62 -11.20 6.42 -3.69
CA ALA A 62 -11.71 5.91 -4.95
C ALA A 62 -12.40 4.55 -4.80
N ALA A 63 -11.83 3.63 -4.02
CA ALA A 63 -12.43 2.32 -3.74
C ALA A 63 -13.75 2.44 -2.95
N SER A 64 -13.88 3.43 -2.07
CA SER A 64 -15.13 3.70 -1.35
C SER A 64 -16.20 4.32 -2.27
N GLN A 65 -15.79 5.20 -3.17
CA GLN A 65 -16.70 5.90 -4.08
C GLN A 65 -17.13 5.05 -5.29
N TYR A 66 -16.23 4.20 -5.78
CA TYR A 66 -16.40 3.40 -7.00
C TYR A 66 -15.93 1.94 -6.78
N PRO A 67 -16.57 1.20 -5.85
CA PRO A 67 -16.12 -0.16 -5.52
C PRO A 67 -16.16 -1.11 -6.73
N GLU A 68 -17.04 -0.85 -7.69
CA GLU A 68 -17.17 -1.64 -8.93
C GLU A 68 -15.98 -1.46 -9.89
N LEU A 69 -15.18 -0.41 -9.72
CA LEU A 69 -13.98 -0.18 -10.54
C LEU A 69 -12.73 -0.87 -9.99
N VAL A 70 -12.77 -1.40 -8.78
CA VAL A 70 -11.63 -2.08 -8.17
C VAL A 70 -11.42 -3.45 -8.83
N CYS A 71 -10.39 -3.56 -9.67
CA CYS A 71 -10.06 -4.80 -10.38
C CYS A 71 -8.97 -5.63 -9.70
N LEU A 72 -8.10 -4.99 -8.93
CA LEU A 72 -6.92 -5.61 -8.34
C LEU A 72 -6.47 -4.88 -7.08
N ASP A 73 -6.41 -5.59 -5.96
CA ASP A 73 -5.68 -5.17 -4.77
C ASP A 73 -4.27 -5.76 -4.80
N LEU A 74 -3.25 -4.91 -4.90
CA LEU A 74 -1.86 -5.35 -5.05
C LEU A 74 -1.36 -6.15 -3.84
N GLY A 75 -1.74 -5.75 -2.62
CA GLY A 75 -1.33 -6.44 -1.39
C GLY A 75 -1.96 -7.83 -1.29
N GLY A 76 -3.26 -7.92 -1.55
CA GLY A 76 -4.00 -9.18 -1.58
C GLY A 76 -3.49 -10.12 -2.67
N GLU A 77 -3.21 -9.61 -3.87
CA GLU A 77 -2.66 -10.43 -4.96
C GLU A 77 -1.24 -10.92 -4.69
N TRP A 78 -0.39 -10.08 -4.11
CA TRP A 78 0.92 -10.51 -3.65
C TRP A 78 0.80 -11.67 -2.65
N THR A 79 -0.07 -11.54 -1.66
CA THR A 79 -0.30 -12.59 -0.66
C THR A 79 -0.85 -13.88 -1.29
N LYS A 80 -1.74 -13.79 -2.27
CA LYS A 80 -2.25 -14.97 -2.99
C LYS A 80 -1.15 -15.71 -3.76
N VAL A 81 -0.23 -14.97 -4.37
CA VAL A 81 0.86 -15.56 -5.17
C VAL A 81 1.98 -16.12 -4.30
N THR A 82 2.32 -15.42 -3.22
CA THR A 82 3.53 -15.74 -2.43
C THR A 82 3.24 -16.42 -1.09
N GLY A 83 2.02 -16.30 -0.57
CA GLY A 83 1.66 -16.72 0.78
C GLY A 83 2.16 -15.77 1.88
N LEU A 84 2.83 -14.66 1.53
CA LEU A 84 3.47 -13.73 2.46
C LEU A 84 2.82 -12.33 2.42
N PRO A 85 2.83 -11.57 3.53
CA PRO A 85 2.36 -10.20 3.53
C PRO A 85 3.19 -9.30 2.61
N MET A 86 2.55 -8.31 1.97
CA MET A 86 3.26 -7.25 1.26
C MET A 86 3.66 -6.13 2.22
N VAL A 87 4.91 -5.70 2.14
CA VAL A 87 5.44 -4.55 2.92
C VAL A 87 5.60 -3.36 1.99
N PHE A 88 4.69 -2.39 2.09
CA PHE A 88 4.66 -1.20 1.25
C PHE A 88 5.57 -0.07 1.74
N GLY A 89 5.92 -0.06 3.03
CA GLY A 89 6.75 0.96 3.62
C GLY A 89 7.45 0.47 4.88
N VAL A 90 8.61 1.03 5.16
CA VAL A 90 9.39 0.77 6.36
C VAL A 90 9.98 2.07 6.91
N PHE A 91 10.16 2.14 8.21
CA PHE A 91 11.03 3.15 8.80
C PHE A 91 12.48 2.71 8.63
N ALA A 92 13.28 3.54 7.99
CA ALA A 92 14.69 3.27 7.75
C ALA A 92 15.56 4.38 8.35
N CYS A 93 16.73 4.01 8.82
CA CYS A 93 17.73 4.97 9.30
C CYS A 93 19.06 4.80 8.56
N ARG A 94 19.90 5.81 8.65
CA ARG A 94 21.27 5.70 8.16
C ARG A 94 22.07 4.70 9.02
N ARG A 95 23.04 4.02 8.41
CA ARG A 95 23.88 3.03 9.13
C ARG A 95 24.71 3.64 10.26
N ASP A 96 24.99 4.95 10.18
CA ASP A 96 25.76 5.72 11.16
C ASP A 96 24.86 6.50 12.15
N ALA A 97 23.56 6.27 12.14
CA ALA A 97 22.64 6.91 13.07
C ALA A 97 22.90 6.44 14.51
N PRO A 98 22.81 7.34 15.51
CA PRO A 98 23.02 6.98 16.91
C PRO A 98 22.02 5.94 17.39
N ILE A 99 22.51 4.83 17.93
CA ILE A 99 21.68 3.71 18.43
C ILE A 99 20.64 4.18 19.46
N VAL A 100 21.01 5.12 20.34
CA VAL A 100 20.09 5.68 21.34
C VAL A 100 18.87 6.31 20.68
N SER A 101 19.09 7.19 19.68
CA SER A 101 18.00 7.85 18.97
C SER A 101 17.13 6.87 18.18
N ILE A 102 17.73 5.82 17.60
CA ILE A 102 16.97 4.74 16.92
C ILE A 102 16.08 4.02 17.93
N SER A 103 16.62 3.68 19.11
CA SER A 103 15.88 2.99 20.16
C SER A 103 14.72 3.83 20.70
N GLU A 104 14.93 5.13 20.93
CA GLU A 104 13.89 6.06 21.37
C GLU A 104 12.75 6.15 20.35
N ILE A 105 13.07 6.38 19.07
CA ILE A 105 12.08 6.45 18.00
C ILE A 105 11.32 5.11 17.86
N HIS A 106 12.03 4.00 17.95
CA HIS A 106 11.41 2.67 17.90
C HIS A 106 10.42 2.47 19.05
N GLN A 107 10.80 2.84 20.28
CA GLN A 107 9.92 2.76 21.46
C GLN A 107 8.69 3.67 21.29
N ASP A 108 8.86 4.89 20.78
CA ASP A 108 7.75 5.80 20.54
C ASP A 108 6.78 5.26 19.50
N LEU A 109 7.28 4.74 18.38
CA LEU A 109 6.45 4.17 17.31
C LEU A 109 5.69 2.93 17.79
N THR A 110 6.39 1.98 18.45
CA THR A 110 5.76 0.76 18.95
C THR A 110 4.78 1.05 20.08
N GLY A 111 5.14 1.93 21.02
CA GLY A 111 4.26 2.34 22.11
C GLY A 111 2.99 3.03 21.64
N ASN A 112 3.07 3.90 20.62
CA ASN A 112 1.89 4.51 20.02
C ASN A 112 1.00 3.48 19.31
N TYR A 113 1.58 2.49 18.65
CA TYR A 113 0.82 1.42 18.01
C TYR A 113 0.16 0.49 19.02
N GLU A 114 0.86 0.11 20.11
CA GLU A 114 0.29 -0.65 21.22
C GLU A 114 -0.87 0.11 21.87
N LYS A 115 -0.71 1.41 22.09
CA LYS A 115 -1.76 2.28 22.61
C LYS A 115 -2.98 2.33 21.70
N PHE A 116 -2.77 2.43 20.39
CA PHE A 116 -3.86 2.38 19.40
C PHE A 116 -4.64 1.06 19.49
N ASN A 117 -3.97 -0.05 19.69
CA ASN A 117 -4.62 -1.38 19.78
C ASN A 117 -5.27 -1.67 21.13
N SER A 118 -4.83 -1.02 22.23
CA SER A 118 -5.27 -1.33 23.59
C SER A 118 -6.23 -0.30 24.20
N GLU A 119 -6.19 0.97 23.74
CA GLU A 119 -7.00 2.05 24.31
C GLU A 119 -8.08 2.50 23.32
N SER A 120 -9.33 2.15 23.59
CA SER A 120 -10.48 2.47 22.73
C SER A 120 -10.61 3.98 22.45
N ASP A 121 -10.47 4.84 23.47
CA ASP A 121 -10.57 6.29 23.30
C ASP A 121 -9.47 6.88 22.42
N TRP A 122 -8.26 6.27 22.48
CA TRP A 122 -7.16 6.67 21.63
C TRP A 122 -7.40 6.23 20.19
N LYS A 123 -7.84 4.98 20.00
CA LYS A 123 -8.21 4.44 18.69
C LYS A 123 -9.27 5.30 18.01
N HIS A 124 -10.37 5.61 18.69
CA HIS A 124 -11.43 6.45 18.15
C HIS A 124 -10.93 7.85 17.76
N ARG A 125 -10.06 8.47 18.57
CA ARG A 125 -9.46 9.78 18.20
C ARG A 125 -8.60 9.70 16.95
N VAL A 126 -7.80 8.66 16.80
CA VAL A 126 -6.98 8.46 15.60
C VAL A 126 -7.85 8.27 14.37
N ILE A 127 -8.86 7.38 14.43
CA ILE A 127 -9.79 7.13 13.33
C ILE A 127 -10.50 8.41 12.91
N ARG A 128 -11.08 9.14 13.87
CA ARG A 128 -11.78 10.40 13.62
C ARG A 128 -10.86 11.45 12.98
N ASN A 129 -9.65 11.63 13.50
CA ASN A 129 -8.69 12.57 12.93
C ASN A 129 -8.29 12.19 11.51
N SER A 130 -8.07 10.91 11.26
CA SER A 130 -7.76 10.39 9.92
C SER A 130 -8.94 10.62 8.96
N SER A 131 -10.16 10.35 9.39
CA SER A 131 -11.39 10.64 8.63
C SER A 131 -11.50 12.12 8.25
N ILE A 132 -11.29 13.03 9.20
CA ILE A 132 -11.32 14.49 8.96
C ILE A 132 -10.23 14.91 7.95
N GLN A 133 -9.03 14.36 8.08
CA GLN A 133 -7.89 14.73 7.20
C GLN A 133 -8.05 14.20 5.77
N THR A 134 -8.60 13.00 5.62
CA THR A 134 -8.71 12.33 4.32
C THR A 134 -10.05 12.55 3.63
N GLY A 135 -11.09 12.95 4.40
CA GLY A 135 -12.48 13.00 3.92
C GLY A 135 -13.13 11.62 3.75
N ILE A 136 -12.49 10.56 4.27
CA ILE A 136 -13.02 9.18 4.22
C ILE A 136 -13.87 8.94 5.48
N GLU A 137 -15.02 8.29 5.34
CA GLU A 137 -15.92 7.96 6.45
C GLU A 137 -15.23 7.21 7.58
N GLU A 138 -15.59 7.50 8.85
CA GLU A 138 -14.96 6.89 10.04
C GLU A 138 -15.05 5.35 10.01
N GLU A 139 -16.20 4.79 9.62
CA GLU A 139 -16.41 3.35 9.52
C GLU A 139 -15.43 2.70 8.51
N ARG A 140 -15.19 3.35 7.37
CA ARG A 140 -14.22 2.88 6.37
C ARG A 140 -12.78 2.97 6.88
N MET A 141 -12.45 4.04 7.61
CA MET A 141 -11.13 4.20 8.24
C MET A 141 -10.91 3.16 9.34
N GLU A 142 -11.92 2.87 10.15
CA GLU A 142 -11.85 1.82 11.16
C GLU A 142 -11.58 0.45 10.53
N TYR A 143 -12.33 0.11 9.47
CA TYR A 143 -12.12 -1.13 8.72
C TYR A 143 -10.71 -1.22 8.14
N TYR A 144 -10.18 -0.13 7.59
CA TYR A 144 -8.82 -0.06 7.07
C TYR A 144 -7.77 -0.37 8.14
N PHE A 145 -7.87 0.29 9.31
CA PHE A 145 -6.93 0.07 10.40
C PHE A 145 -7.03 -1.33 11.02
N ASP A 146 -8.20 -1.93 11.03
CA ASP A 146 -8.42 -3.22 11.66
C ASP A 146 -8.12 -4.41 10.73
N ASN A 147 -8.27 -4.23 9.40
CA ASN A 147 -8.26 -5.35 8.47
C ASN A 147 -7.23 -5.24 7.34
N GLU A 148 -6.85 -4.03 6.92
CA GLU A 148 -6.07 -3.84 5.70
C GLU A 148 -4.61 -3.41 5.95
N VAL A 149 -4.31 -2.77 7.10
CA VAL A 149 -2.97 -2.29 7.41
C VAL A 149 -2.43 -2.87 8.71
N ARG A 150 -1.15 -3.21 8.71
CA ARG A 150 -0.41 -3.58 9.93
C ARG A 150 0.84 -2.72 10.03
N ASN A 151 1.09 -2.19 11.24
CA ASN A 151 2.26 -1.36 11.52
C ASN A 151 3.32 -2.11 12.34
N THR A 152 3.44 -3.43 12.11
CA THR A 152 4.45 -4.29 12.71
C THR A 152 5.22 -5.03 11.63
N LEU A 153 6.52 -5.15 11.81
CA LEU A 153 7.40 -5.93 10.95
C LEU A 153 7.77 -7.22 11.68
N ASP A 154 6.93 -8.23 11.57
CA ASP A 154 7.16 -9.57 12.11
C ASP A 154 8.03 -10.44 11.17
N GLY A 155 8.25 -11.71 11.55
CA GLY A 155 9.05 -12.65 10.76
C GLY A 155 8.50 -12.87 9.35
N GLN A 156 7.17 -13.03 9.20
CA GLN A 156 6.53 -13.22 7.89
C GLN A 156 6.62 -11.96 7.02
N SER A 157 6.41 -10.79 7.63
CA SER A 157 6.56 -9.51 6.94
C SER A 157 8.00 -9.28 6.48
N THR A 158 8.98 -9.66 7.31
CA THR A 158 10.40 -9.59 6.93
C THR A 158 10.70 -10.53 5.77
N GLU A 159 10.18 -11.75 5.78
CA GLU A 159 10.33 -12.70 4.68
C GLU A 159 9.68 -12.18 3.39
N GLY A 160 8.46 -11.62 3.49
CA GLY A 160 7.76 -10.99 2.38
C GLY A 160 8.55 -9.82 1.78
N LEU A 161 9.12 -8.96 2.64
CA LEU A 161 9.99 -7.86 2.20
C LEU A 161 11.23 -8.35 1.45
N LEU A 162 11.92 -9.35 2.00
CA LEU A 162 13.12 -9.92 1.36
C LEU A 162 12.79 -10.58 0.03
N LEU A 163 11.68 -11.30 -0.05
CA LEU A 163 11.18 -11.88 -1.29
C LEU A 163 10.90 -10.80 -2.33
N PHE A 164 10.22 -9.73 -1.95
CA PHE A 164 9.91 -8.60 -2.84
C PHE A 164 11.19 -7.94 -3.37
N LEU A 165 12.16 -7.67 -2.51
CA LEU A 165 13.44 -7.08 -2.92
C LEU A 165 14.19 -7.97 -3.91
N ARG A 166 14.19 -9.28 -3.70
CA ARG A 166 14.85 -10.24 -4.59
C ARG A 166 14.12 -10.42 -5.91
N GLU A 167 12.82 -10.77 -5.88
CA GLU A 167 12.09 -11.22 -7.08
C GLU A 167 11.53 -10.05 -7.91
N VAL A 168 11.20 -8.94 -7.25
CA VAL A 168 10.56 -7.80 -7.93
C VAL A 168 11.56 -6.68 -8.22
N CYS A 169 12.45 -6.39 -7.25
CA CYS A 169 13.43 -5.33 -7.39
C CYS A 169 14.79 -5.80 -7.95
N ASN A 170 15.01 -7.10 -8.12
CA ASN A 170 16.29 -7.71 -8.54
C ASN A 170 17.47 -7.25 -7.66
N MET A 171 17.23 -7.08 -6.37
CA MET A 171 18.24 -6.69 -5.39
C MET A 171 18.78 -7.97 -4.74
N ASP A 172 19.93 -8.43 -5.20
CA ASP A 172 20.72 -9.44 -4.49
C ASP A 172 21.33 -8.80 -3.22
N LYS A 173 21.51 -9.60 -2.16
CA LYS A 173 21.96 -9.17 -0.83
C LYS A 173 23.29 -8.40 -0.84
#